data_4f1a6a6d5dcc769899aa102915a7e287
#
_entry.id   4f1a6a6d5dcc769899aa102915a7e287
#
_cell.length_a   1.000
_cell.length_b   1.000
_cell.length_c   1.000
_cell.angle_alpha   90.00
_cell.angle_beta   90.00
_cell.angle_gamma   90.00
#
_symmetry.space_group_name_H-M   'P 1'
#
loop_
_entity.id
_entity.type
_entity.pdbx_description
1 polymer ?
#
loop_
_entity_poly.entity_id
_entity_poly.type
_entity_poly.pdbx_seq_one_letter_code
_entity_poly.pdbx_strand_id
1 'polypeptide(L)'
;SGKSLVLIIDEFYENLKTKPVSVRDVDNSGHYVTDCQFVVHEPVDQTGTSRTPHVDNPVEIYAGLLYMRKQADMADGGNFTVHRVTGKITEVNKSLGRQVDNSLHEPVFEVPYRANNFCMFLNVKDSVHSVTPRIAPTERRHSINIIGEFNGTGKMWKVKEIKN
;
A
#
# COMPACT_ATOMS: atom_id res chain seq x y z
N SER A 1 -19.38 12.76 2.14
CA SER A 1 -19.18 13.63 3.31
C SER A 1 -17.69 13.87 3.47
N GLY A 2 -17.23 15.07 3.10
CA GLY A 2 -15.82 15.42 3.14
C GLY A 2 -15.37 15.81 4.54
N LYS A 3 -15.05 14.85 5.39
CA LYS A 3 -14.19 15.16 6.54
C LYS A 3 -12.84 15.61 5.98
N SER A 4 -12.28 16.70 6.50
CA SER A 4 -10.93 17.11 6.14
C SER A 4 -9.93 16.01 6.58
N LEU A 5 -8.81 15.90 5.88
CA LEU A 5 -7.74 14.95 6.23
C LEU A 5 -7.27 15.14 7.69
N VAL A 6 -7.23 16.36 8.16
CA VAL A 6 -6.88 16.73 9.55
C VAL A 6 -7.85 16.05 10.54
N LEU A 7 -9.16 16.14 10.31
CA LEU A 7 -10.16 15.52 11.19
C LEU A 7 -10.07 13.98 11.18
N ILE A 8 -9.73 13.39 10.04
CA ILE A 8 -9.51 11.93 9.95
C ILE A 8 -8.27 11.54 10.75
N ILE A 9 -7.20 12.28 10.65
CA ILE A 9 -5.95 12.04 11.39
C ILE A 9 -6.18 12.23 12.89
N ASP A 10 -6.88 13.26 13.32
CA ASP A 10 -7.16 13.51 14.73
C ASP A 10 -8.03 12.42 15.33
N GLU A 11 -9.13 12.05 14.67
CA GLU A 11 -10.01 10.96 15.11
C GLU A 11 -9.24 9.62 15.19
N PHE A 12 -8.38 9.36 14.22
CA PHE A 12 -7.53 8.19 14.17
C PHE A 12 -6.49 8.19 15.31
N TYR A 13 -5.83 9.31 15.52
CA TYR A 13 -4.83 9.49 16.57
C TYR A 13 -5.41 9.32 17.98
N GLU A 14 -6.60 9.87 18.25
CA GLU A 14 -7.29 9.69 19.54
C GLU A 14 -7.70 8.24 19.76
N ASN A 15 -8.14 7.54 18.72
CA ASN A 15 -8.42 6.12 18.81
C ASN A 15 -7.16 5.29 19.07
N LEU A 16 -6.04 5.58 18.42
CA LEU A 16 -4.78 4.88 18.65
C LEU A 16 -4.25 5.05 20.07
N LYS A 17 -4.43 6.23 20.69
CA LYS A 17 -4.04 6.47 22.09
C LYS A 17 -4.81 5.62 23.08
N THR A 18 -6.06 5.30 22.80
CA THR A 18 -6.98 4.72 23.76
C THR A 18 -7.26 3.24 23.54
N LYS A 19 -6.88 2.70 22.37
CA LYS A 19 -7.13 1.31 22.03
C LYS A 19 -5.83 0.48 22.06
N PRO A 20 -5.89 -0.75 22.57
CA PRO A 20 -4.70 -1.62 22.60
C PRO A 20 -4.20 -1.90 21.18
N VAL A 21 -2.87 -1.81 21.01
CA VAL A 21 -2.16 -2.21 19.81
C VAL A 21 -1.37 -3.47 20.11
N SER A 22 -1.44 -4.45 19.23
CA SER A 22 -0.67 -5.69 19.32
C SER A 22 0.21 -5.88 18.08
N VAL A 23 1.08 -6.86 18.12
CA VAL A 23 1.96 -7.22 17.01
C VAL A 23 1.46 -8.51 16.38
N ARG A 24 1.31 -8.54 15.06
CA ARG A 24 0.82 -9.69 14.30
C ARG A 24 1.65 -10.94 14.65
N ASP A 25 0.95 -12.07 14.80
CA ASP A 25 1.51 -13.40 15.12
C ASP A 25 2.25 -13.50 16.47
N VAL A 26 2.33 -12.40 17.24
CA VAL A 26 2.90 -12.38 18.60
C VAL A 26 1.78 -12.27 19.61
N ASP A 27 0.94 -11.27 19.48
CA ASP A 27 -0.22 -11.02 20.33
C ASP A 27 -1.33 -10.38 19.48
N ASN A 28 -2.42 -11.11 19.25
CA ASN A 28 -3.55 -10.66 18.48
C ASN A 28 -4.73 -10.18 19.37
N SER A 29 -4.47 -9.82 20.62
CA SER A 29 -5.51 -9.35 21.55
C SER A 29 -5.86 -7.87 21.37
N GLY A 30 -5.03 -7.10 20.68
CA GLY A 30 -5.23 -5.67 20.46
C GLY A 30 -6.41 -5.35 19.54
N HIS A 31 -6.92 -4.14 19.65
CA HIS A 31 -7.91 -3.59 18.72
C HIS A 31 -7.30 -3.29 17.35
N TYR A 32 -6.04 -2.92 17.34
CA TYR A 32 -5.21 -2.74 16.16
C TYR A 32 -4.06 -3.75 16.18
N VAL A 33 -3.63 -4.14 15.01
CA VAL A 33 -2.46 -5.01 14.83
C VAL A 33 -1.45 -4.27 13.96
N THR A 34 -0.20 -4.25 14.37
CA THR A 34 0.90 -3.76 13.54
C THR A 34 1.76 -4.94 13.09
N ASP A 35 2.37 -4.77 11.92
CA ASP A 35 3.26 -5.76 11.33
C ASP A 35 4.46 -5.07 10.68
N CYS A 36 5.60 -5.76 10.68
CA CYS A 36 6.82 -5.29 10.04
C CYS A 36 7.46 -6.46 9.29
N GLN A 37 7.34 -6.44 7.97
CA GLN A 37 7.73 -7.55 7.11
C GLN A 37 8.94 -7.20 6.25
N PHE A 38 9.95 -8.05 6.26
CA PHE A 38 11.00 -8.00 5.24
C PHE A 38 10.50 -8.67 3.96
N VAL A 39 10.35 -7.89 2.91
CA VAL A 39 9.78 -8.34 1.64
C VAL A 39 10.85 -8.41 0.56
N VAL A 40 10.90 -9.54 -0.11
CA VAL A 40 11.81 -9.80 -1.22
C VAL A 40 10.98 -10.15 -2.45
N HIS A 41 11.18 -9.39 -3.53
CA HIS A 41 10.60 -9.69 -4.82
C HIS A 41 11.69 -10.23 -5.75
N GLU A 42 11.46 -11.41 -6.30
CA GLU A 42 12.35 -11.98 -7.32
C GLU A 42 12.39 -11.08 -8.56
N PRO A 43 13.48 -11.11 -9.31
CA PRO A 43 13.51 -10.47 -10.62
C PRO A 43 12.41 -11.03 -11.50
N VAL A 44 11.59 -10.14 -12.07
CA VAL A 44 10.63 -10.50 -13.11
C VAL A 44 11.22 -10.15 -14.46
N ASP A 45 10.87 -10.89 -15.50
CA ASP A 45 11.29 -10.56 -16.84
C ASP A 45 10.70 -9.21 -17.30
N GLN A 46 11.14 -8.72 -18.44
CA GLN A 46 10.94 -7.33 -18.90
C GLN A 46 9.49 -6.86 -19.00
N THR A 47 8.52 -7.73 -18.89
CA THR A 47 7.09 -7.43 -19.08
C THR A 47 6.29 -7.36 -17.78
N GLY A 48 6.89 -7.72 -16.65
CA GLY A 48 6.19 -7.84 -15.38
C GLY A 48 6.24 -6.57 -14.52
N THR A 49 5.07 -6.10 -14.08
CA THR A 49 5.00 -5.21 -12.92
C THR A 49 4.66 -6.03 -11.69
N SER A 50 5.30 -5.76 -10.56
CA SER A 50 5.01 -6.45 -9.33
C SER A 50 3.62 -6.08 -8.77
N ARG A 51 3.12 -4.89 -9.08
CA ARG A 51 1.81 -4.40 -8.60
C ARG A 51 1.23 -3.36 -9.55
N THR A 52 0.13 -3.71 -10.20
CA THR A 52 -0.70 -2.79 -10.99
C THR A 52 -1.42 -1.77 -10.10
N PRO A 53 -2.01 -0.69 -10.63
CA PRO A 53 -2.76 0.29 -9.86
C PRO A 53 -3.90 -0.35 -9.06
N HIS A 54 -3.83 -0.22 -7.73
CA HIS A 54 -4.75 -0.87 -6.79
C HIS A 54 -4.91 -0.03 -5.51
N VAL A 55 -5.85 -0.43 -4.67
CA VAL A 55 -5.97 -0.01 -3.27
C VAL A 55 -5.71 -1.22 -2.37
N ASP A 56 -5.16 -0.97 -1.20
CA ASP A 56 -4.84 -2.05 -0.25
C ASP A 56 -6.11 -2.64 0.41
N ASN A 57 -5.92 -3.62 1.26
CA ASN A 57 -7.03 -4.25 1.98
C ASN A 57 -7.75 -3.20 2.85
N PRO A 58 -9.09 -3.12 2.81
CA PRO A 58 -9.82 -2.15 3.62
C PRO A 58 -9.63 -2.31 5.13
N VAL A 59 -9.13 -3.42 5.63
CA VAL A 59 -8.75 -3.58 7.05
C VAL A 59 -7.43 -2.89 7.39
N GLU A 60 -6.57 -2.66 6.41
CA GLU A 60 -5.33 -1.92 6.58
C GLU A 60 -5.64 -0.44 6.78
N ILE A 61 -4.96 0.18 7.72
CA ILE A 61 -5.12 1.57 8.10
C ILE A 61 -4.08 2.42 7.41
N TYR A 62 -2.84 1.94 7.46
CA TYR A 62 -1.69 2.54 6.80
C TYR A 62 -0.74 1.46 6.29
N ALA A 63 0.02 1.83 5.28
CA ALA A 63 1.16 1.07 4.82
C ALA A 63 2.38 1.97 4.68
N GLY A 64 3.52 1.48 5.12
CA GLY A 64 4.83 2.12 4.98
C GLY A 64 5.80 1.20 4.26
N LEU A 65 6.67 1.78 3.44
CA LEU A 65 7.65 1.09 2.63
C LEU A 65 9.03 1.72 2.86
N LEU A 66 9.92 1.00 3.51
CA LEU A 66 11.34 1.38 3.58
C LEU A 66 12.10 0.58 2.51
N TYR A 67 12.65 1.27 1.53
CA TYR A 67 13.38 0.64 0.46
C TYR A 67 14.83 0.33 0.84
N MET A 68 15.25 -0.90 0.52
CA MET A 68 16.57 -1.43 0.83
C MET A 68 17.29 -1.84 -0.48
N ARG A 69 17.33 -0.93 -1.46
CA ARG A 69 17.99 -1.19 -2.73
C ARG A 69 19.46 -1.48 -2.52
N LYS A 70 19.95 -2.57 -3.09
CA LYS A 70 21.38 -2.90 -3.10
C LYS A 70 22.14 -1.94 -4.01
N GLN A 71 23.38 -1.65 -3.67
CA GLN A 71 24.27 -0.83 -4.52
C GLN A 71 24.51 -1.47 -5.89
N ALA A 72 24.57 -2.80 -5.97
CA ALA A 72 24.75 -3.55 -7.21
C ALA A 72 23.51 -3.57 -8.11
N ASP A 73 22.35 -3.12 -7.62
CA ASP A 73 21.13 -3.11 -8.40
C ASP A 73 21.09 -1.92 -9.34
N MET A 74 21.35 -2.16 -10.62
CA MET A 74 21.38 -1.16 -11.68
C MET A 74 20.07 -1.07 -12.48
N ALA A 75 19.05 -1.86 -12.13
CA ALA A 75 17.77 -1.87 -12.87
C ALA A 75 17.00 -0.56 -12.71
N ASP A 76 16.42 -0.07 -13.77
CA ASP A 76 15.44 1.03 -13.70
C ASP A 76 14.08 0.54 -13.22
N GLY A 77 13.28 1.48 -12.68
CA GLY A 77 11.93 1.18 -12.19
C GLY A 77 11.89 0.59 -10.77
N GLY A 78 10.78 -0.05 -10.45
CA GLY A 78 10.49 -0.49 -9.09
C GLY A 78 10.05 0.64 -8.15
N ASN A 79 9.79 1.82 -8.69
CA ASN A 79 9.35 2.99 -7.94
C ASN A 79 7.90 2.82 -7.46
N PHE A 80 7.60 3.37 -6.30
CA PHE A 80 6.22 3.47 -5.84
C PHE A 80 5.55 4.65 -6.53
N THR A 81 4.43 4.39 -7.20
CA THR A 81 3.68 5.42 -7.94
C THR A 81 2.39 5.76 -7.21
N VAL A 82 2.19 7.02 -6.93
CA VAL A 82 0.93 7.57 -6.41
C VAL A 82 0.06 7.99 -7.57
N HIS A 83 -1.22 7.62 -7.52
CA HIS A 83 -2.20 7.98 -8.53
C HIS A 83 -3.24 8.94 -7.98
N ARG A 84 -3.60 9.93 -8.77
CA ARG A 84 -4.77 10.77 -8.53
C ARG A 84 -6.01 10.09 -9.09
N VAL A 85 -7.05 9.96 -8.28
CA VAL A 85 -8.35 9.45 -8.72
C VAL A 85 -9.06 10.55 -9.50
N THR A 86 -9.48 10.24 -10.73
CA THR A 86 -10.16 11.16 -11.67
C THR A 86 -11.66 10.90 -11.75
N GLY A 87 -12.13 9.78 -11.19
CA GLY A 87 -13.52 9.37 -11.20
C GLY A 87 -13.96 8.79 -9.86
N LYS A 88 -15.14 8.19 -9.80
CA LYS A 88 -15.67 7.57 -8.59
C LYS A 88 -15.37 6.07 -8.59
N ILE A 89 -14.51 5.62 -7.68
CA ILE A 89 -14.27 4.19 -7.45
C ILE A 89 -15.49 3.59 -6.76
N THR A 90 -16.24 2.76 -7.46
CA THR A 90 -17.42 2.05 -6.96
C THR A 90 -17.17 0.57 -6.76
N GLU A 91 -16.17 0.02 -7.44
CA GLU A 91 -15.78 -1.38 -7.34
C GLU A 91 -14.27 -1.57 -7.59
N VAL A 92 -13.72 -2.67 -7.09
CA VAL A 92 -12.33 -3.08 -7.30
C VAL A 92 -12.27 -4.57 -7.62
N ASN A 93 -11.30 -4.99 -8.43
CA ASN A 93 -11.12 -6.39 -8.78
C ASN A 93 -10.29 -7.10 -7.71
N LYS A 94 -10.96 -7.88 -6.86
CA LYS A 94 -10.33 -8.63 -5.77
C LYS A 94 -9.39 -9.73 -6.25
N SER A 95 -9.73 -10.39 -7.36
CA SER A 95 -8.89 -11.46 -7.94
C SER A 95 -7.56 -10.94 -8.46
N LEU A 96 -7.49 -9.65 -8.80
CA LEU A 96 -6.28 -8.94 -9.23
C LEU A 96 -5.72 -8.02 -8.13
N GLY A 97 -5.85 -8.41 -6.86
CA GLY A 97 -5.29 -7.66 -5.74
C GLY A 97 -5.94 -6.29 -5.52
N ARG A 98 -7.24 -6.15 -5.76
CA ARG A 98 -8.03 -4.91 -5.68
C ARG A 98 -7.63 -3.85 -6.71
N GLN A 99 -7.30 -4.32 -7.90
CA GLN A 99 -7.02 -3.43 -9.03
C GLN A 99 -8.19 -2.47 -9.28
N VAL A 100 -7.84 -1.23 -9.56
CA VAL A 100 -8.75 -0.15 -9.96
C VAL A 100 -8.77 -0.03 -11.48
N ASP A 101 -9.92 0.29 -12.07
CA ASP A 101 -10.05 0.54 -13.50
C ASP A 101 -9.15 1.70 -13.95
N ASN A 102 -8.37 1.47 -15.00
CA ASN A 102 -7.37 2.42 -15.50
C ASN A 102 -7.97 3.77 -15.96
N SER A 103 -9.26 3.83 -16.28
CA SER A 103 -9.93 5.07 -16.65
C SER A 103 -10.24 5.99 -15.46
N LEU A 104 -10.11 5.48 -14.25
CA LEU A 104 -10.49 6.18 -13.01
C LEU A 104 -9.31 6.83 -12.27
N HIS A 105 -8.12 6.73 -12.79
CA HIS A 105 -6.92 7.29 -12.14
C HIS A 105 -5.83 7.65 -13.15
N GLU A 106 -4.91 8.50 -12.70
CA GLU A 106 -3.70 8.87 -13.45
C GLU A 106 -2.50 8.96 -12.51
N PRO A 107 -1.29 8.58 -12.94
CA PRO A 107 -0.09 8.71 -12.14
C PRO A 107 0.27 10.20 -11.95
N VAL A 108 0.63 10.59 -10.72
CA VAL A 108 0.96 11.99 -10.41
C VAL A 108 2.29 12.17 -9.69
N PHE A 109 2.80 11.12 -9.04
CA PHE A 109 4.04 11.22 -8.29
C PHE A 109 4.70 9.85 -8.16
N GLU A 110 6.03 9.83 -8.17
CA GLU A 110 6.82 8.61 -7.91
C GLU A 110 7.79 8.80 -6.75
N VAL A 111 7.83 7.81 -5.86
CA VAL A 111 8.88 7.66 -4.87
C VAL A 111 9.92 6.69 -5.43
N PRO A 112 11.16 7.14 -5.72
CA PRO A 112 12.17 6.29 -6.31
C PRO A 112 12.52 5.09 -5.42
N TYR A 113 12.68 3.92 -6.03
CA TYR A 113 13.24 2.75 -5.37
C TYR A 113 14.75 2.97 -5.13
N ARG A 114 15.09 3.61 -4.03
CA ARG A 114 16.47 3.88 -3.59
C ARG A 114 16.66 3.41 -2.16
N ALA A 115 17.90 3.03 -1.80
CA ALA A 115 18.23 2.70 -0.43
C ALA A 115 17.85 3.86 0.53
N ASN A 116 17.27 3.50 1.67
CA ASN A 116 16.85 4.42 2.73
C ASN A 116 15.71 5.39 2.36
N ASN A 117 15.06 5.24 1.20
CA ASN A 117 13.82 5.95 0.96
C ASN A 117 12.70 5.28 1.73
N PHE A 118 11.95 6.10 2.47
CA PHE A 118 10.74 5.69 3.18
C PHE A 118 9.55 6.48 2.66
N CYS A 119 8.46 5.79 2.40
CA CYS A 119 7.16 6.40 2.13
C CYS A 119 6.10 5.72 2.97
N MET A 120 5.09 6.49 3.35
CA MET A 120 3.95 6.00 4.14
C MET A 120 2.69 6.71 3.66
N PHE A 121 1.58 5.98 3.65
CA PHE A 121 0.27 6.53 3.28
C PHE A 121 -0.84 5.90 4.13
N LEU A 122 -1.94 6.64 4.26
CA LEU A 122 -3.18 6.13 4.83
C LEU A 122 -3.97 5.38 3.75
N ASN A 123 -4.47 4.22 4.10
CA ASN A 123 -5.26 3.39 3.20
C ASN A 123 -6.72 3.86 3.16
N VAL A 124 -6.98 4.90 2.37
CA VAL A 124 -8.35 5.34 2.05
C VAL A 124 -8.75 4.79 0.67
N LYS A 125 -10.04 4.82 0.35
CA LYS A 125 -10.55 4.27 -0.93
C LYS A 125 -9.94 4.92 -2.19
N ASP A 126 -9.39 6.13 -2.05
CA ASP A 126 -8.78 6.88 -3.15
C ASP A 126 -7.24 6.85 -3.09
N SER A 127 -6.62 6.08 -2.19
CA SER A 127 -5.17 5.89 -2.11
C SER A 127 -4.66 4.88 -3.16
N VAL A 128 -5.00 5.13 -4.42
CA VAL A 128 -4.58 4.28 -5.54
C VAL A 128 -3.07 4.43 -5.74
N HIS A 129 -2.39 3.29 -5.79
CA HIS A 129 -0.94 3.25 -5.97
C HIS A 129 -0.52 2.02 -6.78
N SER A 130 0.70 2.05 -7.27
CA SER A 130 1.30 0.97 -8.04
C SER A 130 2.81 0.93 -7.86
N VAL A 131 3.45 -0.05 -8.48
CA VAL A 131 4.91 -0.13 -8.59
C VAL A 131 5.27 -0.16 -10.07
N THR A 132 6.17 0.74 -10.50
CA THR A 132 6.63 0.74 -11.89
C THR A 132 7.35 -0.56 -12.23
N PRO A 133 7.26 -1.05 -13.48
CA PRO A 133 8.00 -2.20 -13.94
C PRO A 133 9.50 -2.00 -13.71
N ARG A 134 10.20 -3.06 -13.34
CA ARG A 134 11.66 -3.06 -13.31
C ARG A 134 12.18 -3.54 -14.67
N ILE A 135 13.12 -2.80 -15.23
CA ILE A 135 13.70 -3.08 -16.55
C ILE A 135 15.00 -3.85 -16.37
N ALA A 136 15.06 -5.05 -16.97
CA ALA A 136 16.21 -5.95 -16.93
C ALA A 136 16.79 -6.17 -15.51
N PRO A 137 15.99 -6.51 -14.51
CA PRO A 137 16.48 -6.67 -13.15
C PRO A 137 17.32 -7.94 -13.04
N THR A 138 18.55 -7.81 -12.52
CA THR A 138 19.41 -8.92 -12.12
C THR A 138 19.40 -9.16 -10.63
N GLU A 139 19.00 -8.14 -9.86
CA GLU A 139 18.95 -8.15 -8.41
C GLU A 139 17.50 -8.22 -7.91
N ARG A 140 17.32 -8.86 -6.76
CA ARG A 140 16.05 -8.87 -6.04
C ARG A 140 15.70 -7.47 -5.52
N ARG A 141 14.41 -7.13 -5.52
CA ARG A 141 13.92 -5.92 -4.89
C ARG A 141 13.62 -6.19 -3.41
N HIS A 142 14.18 -5.37 -2.53
CA HIS A 142 14.04 -5.51 -1.09
C HIS A 142 13.32 -4.29 -0.49
N SER A 143 12.40 -4.56 0.42
CA SER A 143 11.76 -3.52 1.25
C SER A 143 11.43 -4.05 2.63
N ILE A 144 11.29 -3.14 3.59
CA ILE A 144 10.57 -3.42 4.83
C ILE A 144 9.20 -2.76 4.69
N ASN A 145 8.16 -3.57 4.81
CA ASN A 145 6.79 -3.11 4.82
C ASN A 145 6.30 -2.99 6.26
N ILE A 146 5.78 -1.83 6.61
CA ILE A 146 5.22 -1.54 7.93
C ILE A 146 3.72 -1.34 7.72
N ILE A 147 2.91 -2.19 8.33
CA ILE A 147 1.46 -2.23 8.12
C ILE A 147 0.78 -2.09 9.48
N GLY A 148 -0.26 -1.27 9.53
CA GLY A 148 -1.17 -1.23 10.65
C GLY A 148 -2.58 -1.53 10.16
N GLU A 149 -3.31 -2.38 10.87
CA GLU A 149 -4.65 -2.81 10.48
C GLU A 149 -5.60 -2.96 11.66
N PHE A 150 -6.88 -2.98 11.37
CA PHE A 150 -7.90 -3.34 12.35
C PHE A 150 -7.83 -4.84 12.64
N ASN A 151 -7.89 -5.19 13.90
CA ASN A 151 -8.13 -6.57 14.30
C ASN A 151 -9.64 -6.85 14.29
N GLY A 152 -10.08 -7.76 13.41
CA GLY A 152 -11.49 -8.13 13.30
C GLY A 152 -12.24 -7.40 12.16
N THR A 153 -13.38 -6.75 12.46
CA THR A 153 -14.33 -6.26 11.45
C THR A 153 -14.14 -4.80 11.01
N GLY A 154 -13.22 -4.09 11.60
CA GLY A 154 -12.92 -2.69 11.26
C GLY A 154 -12.51 -2.53 9.80
N LYS A 155 -12.91 -1.43 9.16
CA LYS A 155 -12.56 -1.11 7.78
C LYS A 155 -12.41 0.39 7.59
N MET A 156 -11.34 0.80 6.91
CA MET A 156 -11.09 2.19 6.53
C MET A 156 -12.07 2.68 5.45
N TRP A 157 -12.47 1.78 4.55
CA TRP A 157 -13.35 2.11 3.43
C TRP A 157 -14.22 0.91 3.01
N LYS A 158 -15.25 1.19 2.20
CA LYS A 158 -16.14 0.17 1.63
C LYS A 158 -16.38 0.48 0.16
N VAL A 159 -16.06 -0.46 -0.70
CA VAL A 159 -16.46 -0.52 -2.11
C VAL A 159 -16.82 -1.96 -2.47
N LYS A 160 -17.49 -2.14 -3.58
CA LYS A 160 -17.82 -3.48 -4.07
C LYS A 160 -16.53 -4.19 -4.52
N GLU A 161 -16.27 -5.37 -4.00
CA GLU A 161 -15.21 -6.26 -4.48
C GLU A 161 -15.81 -7.24 -5.49
N ILE A 162 -15.36 -7.19 -6.74
CA ILE A 162 -15.72 -8.14 -7.79
C ILE A 162 -14.64 -9.22 -7.92
N LYS A 163 -15.06 -10.40 -8.34
CA LYS A 163 -14.18 -11.51 -8.71
C LYS A 163 -14.50 -11.85 -10.16
N ASN A 164 -13.52 -11.84 -11.01
CA ASN A 164 -13.62 -12.40 -12.38
C ASN A 164 -13.29 -13.87 -12.34
#